data_5e0a1465936f1949c243b6099c9d7e00
#
_entry.id   5e0a1465936f1949c243b6099c9d7e00
#
_cell.length_a   1.000
_cell.length_b   1.000
_cell.length_c   1.000
_cell.angle_alpha   90.00
_cell.angle_beta   90.00
_cell.angle_gamma   90.00
#
_symmetry.space_group_name_H-M   'P 1'
#
loop_
_entity.id
_entity.type
_entity.pdbx_description
1 polymer ?
#
loop_
_entity_poly.entity_id
_entity_poly.type
_entity_poly.pdbx_seq_one_letter_code
_entity_poly.pdbx_strand_id
1 'polypeptide(L)'
;MPGADLSTVKSVYVVRLASDGRNVNRMIADALVARGLSATTGDSHKAPDGVDAVITYQDKWMWDITMYMIQLDIQFRKPVSEIPIATGSSMRTSLARKSAEGMVKEVLDQIFAKGSPKSASSR
;
A
#
# COMPACT_ATOMS: atom_id res chain seq x y z
N MET A 1 17.14 8.96 6.60
CA MET A 1 17.36 8.26 5.39
C MET A 1 16.28 8.53 4.40
N PRO A 2 16.60 9.38 3.55
CA PRO A 2 15.61 9.66 2.54
C PRO A 2 15.40 8.38 1.78
N GLY A 3 14.27 8.14 1.43
CA GLY A 3 13.98 6.99 0.66
C GLY A 3 14.34 5.72 1.38
N ALA A 4 13.39 4.95 1.68
CA ALA A 4 13.63 3.64 2.24
C ALA A 4 14.18 2.74 1.16
N ASP A 5 15.04 1.82 1.56
CA ASP A 5 15.53 0.83 0.65
C ASP A 5 14.57 -0.35 0.64
N LEU A 6 13.77 -0.42 -0.39
CA LEU A 6 12.79 -1.50 -0.52
C LEU A 6 13.34 -2.70 -1.26
N SER A 7 14.61 -2.64 -1.68
CA SER A 7 15.18 -3.75 -2.45
C SER A 7 15.30 -5.02 -1.61
N THR A 8 15.35 -4.89 -0.29
CA THR A 8 15.44 -6.05 0.60
C THR A 8 14.08 -6.55 1.04
N VAL A 9 13.01 -5.85 0.71
CA VAL A 9 11.67 -6.26 1.11
C VAL A 9 11.16 -7.26 0.11
N LYS A 10 11.01 -8.51 0.54
CA LYS A 10 10.58 -9.58 -0.32
C LYS A 10 9.27 -10.20 0.12
N SER A 11 8.96 -10.14 1.41
CA SER A 11 7.72 -10.69 1.93
C SER A 11 7.05 -9.66 2.80
N VAL A 12 5.75 -9.55 2.68
CA VAL A 12 4.97 -8.53 3.38
C VAL A 12 3.68 -9.13 3.92
N TYR A 13 3.15 -8.49 4.92
CA TYR A 13 1.86 -8.83 5.50
C TYR A 13 1.01 -7.57 5.53
N VAL A 14 -0.16 -7.62 4.91
CA VAL A 14 -1.09 -6.49 4.87
C VAL A 14 -2.12 -6.68 5.97
N VAL A 15 -2.14 -5.76 6.94
CA VAL A 15 -3.13 -5.81 8.02
C VAL A 15 -4.44 -5.25 7.50
N ARG A 16 -5.49 -6.04 7.53
CA ARG A 16 -6.79 -5.58 7.06
C ARG A 16 -7.32 -4.51 8.01
N LEU A 17 -7.66 -3.37 7.45
CA LEU A 17 -8.28 -2.28 8.21
C LEU A 17 -9.65 -2.73 8.69
N ALA A 18 -9.94 -2.51 9.97
CA ALA A 18 -11.19 -3.02 10.56
C ALA A 18 -12.43 -2.52 9.82
N SER A 19 -12.38 -1.30 9.33
CA SER A 19 -13.52 -0.72 8.62
C SER A 19 -13.56 -1.06 7.14
N ASP A 20 -12.61 -1.86 6.65
CA ASP A 20 -12.54 -2.20 5.23
C ASP A 20 -13.65 -3.18 4.86
N GLY A 21 -14.64 -2.71 4.15
CA GLY A 21 -15.72 -3.55 3.65
C GLY A 21 -15.60 -3.85 2.17
N ARG A 22 -14.47 -3.50 1.55
CA ARG A 22 -14.32 -3.63 0.10
C ARG A 22 -13.11 -4.45 -0.31
N ASN A 23 -12.47 -5.10 0.65
CA ASN A 23 -11.32 -5.98 0.38
C ASN A 23 -10.14 -5.21 -0.23
N VAL A 24 -9.92 -3.99 0.21
CA VAL A 24 -8.78 -3.21 -0.25
C VAL A 24 -7.49 -3.89 0.16
N ASN A 25 -7.47 -4.54 1.33
CA ASN A 25 -6.31 -5.30 1.75
C ASN A 25 -5.91 -6.35 0.72
N ARG A 26 -6.91 -7.03 0.13
CA ARG A 26 -6.63 -8.05 -0.86
C ARG A 26 -6.10 -7.41 -2.15
N MET A 27 -6.64 -6.26 -2.52
CA MET A 27 -6.15 -5.55 -3.70
C MET A 27 -4.69 -5.17 -3.53
N ILE A 28 -4.32 -4.72 -2.34
CA ILE A 28 -2.93 -4.35 -2.06
C ILE A 28 -2.03 -5.58 -2.13
N ALA A 29 -2.46 -6.67 -1.49
CA ALA A 29 -1.67 -7.90 -1.50
C ALA A 29 -1.50 -8.43 -2.93
N ASP A 30 -2.57 -8.44 -3.71
CA ASP A 30 -2.50 -8.94 -5.08
C ASP A 30 -1.58 -8.07 -5.94
N ALA A 31 -1.64 -6.75 -5.75
CA ALA A 31 -0.78 -5.84 -6.49
C ALA A 31 0.69 -6.05 -6.14
N LEU A 32 0.98 -6.39 -4.89
CA LEU A 32 2.36 -6.66 -4.47
C LEU A 32 2.85 -7.98 -5.01
N VAL A 33 1.99 -8.99 -5.07
CA VAL A 33 2.35 -10.26 -5.70
C VAL A 33 2.69 -10.02 -7.16
N ALA A 34 1.92 -9.16 -7.83
CA ALA A 34 2.19 -8.84 -9.23
C ALA A 34 3.54 -8.15 -9.41
N ARG A 35 4.08 -7.54 -8.36
CA ARG A 35 5.41 -6.91 -8.40
C ARG A 35 6.51 -7.87 -7.99
N GLY A 36 6.19 -9.12 -7.71
CA GLY A 36 7.18 -10.12 -7.38
C GLY A 36 7.42 -10.36 -5.91
N LEU A 37 6.60 -9.77 -5.04
CA LEU A 37 6.74 -9.99 -3.61
C LEU A 37 5.85 -11.14 -3.16
N SER A 38 6.19 -11.72 -2.01
CA SER A 38 5.28 -12.64 -1.33
C SER A 38 4.41 -11.80 -0.41
N ALA A 39 3.11 -11.83 -0.61
CA ALA A 39 2.20 -11.00 0.17
C ALA A 39 1.09 -11.85 0.75
N THR A 40 0.85 -11.66 2.03
CA THR A 40 -0.28 -12.28 2.73
C THR A 40 -1.06 -11.17 3.41
N THR A 41 -2.27 -11.49 3.83
CA THR A 41 -3.11 -10.50 4.48
C THR A 41 -3.98 -11.20 5.52
N GLY A 42 -4.36 -10.47 6.55
CA GLY A 42 -5.21 -10.99 7.60
C GLY A 42 -5.67 -9.89 8.52
N ASP A 43 -6.49 -10.26 9.50
CA ASP A 43 -7.08 -9.30 10.43
C ASP A 43 -6.18 -9.02 11.63
N SER A 44 -5.21 -9.86 11.88
CA SER A 44 -4.36 -9.72 13.05
C SER A 44 -3.37 -8.58 12.86
N HIS A 45 -3.17 -7.80 13.91
CA HIS A 45 -2.14 -6.77 13.89
C HIS A 45 -0.75 -7.36 14.07
N LYS A 46 -0.68 -8.61 14.48
CA LYS A 46 0.60 -9.27 14.66
C LYS A 46 0.96 -10.02 13.39
N ALA A 47 2.04 -9.60 12.77
CA ALA A 47 2.46 -10.20 11.51
C ALA A 47 3.06 -11.59 11.74
N PRO A 48 2.99 -12.46 10.73
CA PRO A 48 3.71 -13.73 10.82
C PRO A 48 5.21 -13.49 10.92
N ASP A 49 5.89 -14.44 11.51
CA ASP A 49 7.34 -14.39 11.58
C ASP A 49 7.93 -14.42 10.18
N GLY A 50 9.00 -13.68 10.00
CA GLY A 50 9.75 -13.75 8.76
C GLY A 50 9.33 -12.78 7.67
N VAL A 51 8.30 -11.98 7.90
CA VAL A 51 7.97 -10.96 6.91
C VAL A 51 8.94 -9.79 7.04
N ASP A 52 9.22 -9.16 5.92
CA ASP A 52 10.15 -8.04 5.88
C ASP A 52 9.49 -6.72 6.18
N ALA A 53 8.18 -6.63 5.97
CA ALA A 53 7.45 -5.41 6.24
C ALA A 53 6.00 -5.70 6.52
N VAL A 54 5.38 -4.83 7.31
CA VAL A 54 3.95 -4.86 7.58
C VAL A 54 3.35 -3.65 6.90
N ILE A 55 2.24 -3.85 6.22
CA ILE A 55 1.60 -2.79 5.45
C ILE A 55 0.27 -2.45 6.10
N THR A 56 0.09 -1.15 6.34
CA THR A 56 -1.18 -0.62 6.81
C THR A 56 -1.68 0.38 5.76
N TYR A 57 -2.96 0.66 5.80
CA TYR A 57 -3.57 1.55 4.82
C TYR A 57 -4.80 2.21 5.41
N GLN A 58 -5.18 3.33 4.81
CA GLN A 58 -6.43 4.03 5.10
C GLN A 58 -7.09 4.32 3.78
N ASP A 59 -8.37 3.98 3.66
CA ASP A 59 -9.13 4.27 2.44
C ASP A 59 -10.34 5.11 2.82
N LYS A 60 -10.61 6.12 1.99
CA LYS A 60 -11.79 6.98 2.18
C LYS A 60 -12.62 6.92 0.94
N TRP A 61 -13.92 6.77 1.14
CA TRP A 61 -14.88 6.64 0.05
C TRP A 61 -15.91 7.74 0.14
N MET A 62 -16.46 8.09 -0.98
CA MET A 62 -17.45 9.14 -1.09
C MET A 62 -18.55 8.66 -2.02
N TRP A 63 -19.77 9.13 -1.74
CA TRP A 63 -20.92 8.83 -2.58
C TRP A 63 -21.23 10.04 -3.46
N ASP A 64 -21.33 9.80 -4.76
CA ASP A 64 -21.76 10.82 -5.72
C ASP A 64 -22.26 10.06 -6.94
N ILE A 65 -23.55 9.70 -6.92
CA ILE A 65 -24.17 8.84 -7.91
C ILE A 65 -23.71 7.40 -7.73
N THR A 66 -22.42 7.19 -7.55
CA THR A 66 -21.85 5.89 -7.18
C THR A 66 -20.80 6.12 -6.11
N MET A 67 -20.40 5.02 -5.46
CA MET A 67 -19.31 5.11 -4.51
C MET A 67 -17.99 5.14 -5.24
N TYR A 68 -17.08 5.99 -4.79
CA TYR A 68 -15.73 6.02 -5.36
C TYR A 68 -14.74 6.32 -4.25
N MET A 69 -13.50 5.91 -4.46
CA MET A 69 -12.44 6.12 -3.48
C MET A 69 -11.85 7.50 -3.70
N ILE A 70 -11.91 8.36 -2.67
CA ILE A 70 -11.37 9.71 -2.79
C ILE A 70 -9.94 9.79 -2.27
N GLN A 71 -9.54 8.86 -1.42
CA GLN A 71 -8.19 8.91 -0.86
C GLN A 71 -7.76 7.53 -0.47
N LEU A 72 -6.49 7.23 -0.72
CA LEU A 72 -5.86 5.99 -0.29
C LEU A 72 -4.47 6.32 0.21
N ASP A 73 -4.18 5.92 1.44
CA ASP A 73 -2.86 6.04 2.03
C ASP A 73 -2.35 4.64 2.33
N ILE A 74 -1.11 4.35 1.95
CA ILE A 74 -0.48 3.06 2.23
C ILE A 74 0.84 3.33 2.91
N GLN A 75 1.15 2.55 3.94
CA GLN A 75 2.38 2.70 4.68
C GLN A 75 3.03 1.34 4.89
N PHE A 76 4.32 1.27 4.63
CA PHE A 76 5.16 0.11 4.92
C PHE A 76 5.85 0.37 6.24
N ARG A 77 5.82 -0.60 7.15
CA ARG A 77 6.41 -0.48 8.49
C ARG A 77 7.30 -1.68 8.77
N LYS A 78 8.29 -1.49 9.62
CA LYS A 78 9.08 -2.62 10.09
C LYS A 78 8.23 -3.52 10.97
N PRO A 79 8.43 -4.85 10.91
CA PRO A 79 7.51 -5.78 11.56
C PRO A 79 7.41 -5.66 13.08
N VAL A 80 8.52 -5.46 13.77
CA VAL A 80 8.51 -5.46 15.23
C VAL A 80 8.44 -4.05 15.78
N SER A 81 9.30 -3.18 15.29
CA SER A 81 9.37 -1.81 15.80
C SER A 81 8.25 -0.93 15.28
N GLU A 82 7.62 -1.33 14.19
CA GLU A 82 6.56 -0.58 13.52
C GLU A 82 7.02 0.79 13.03
N ILE A 83 8.31 0.98 12.90
CA ILE A 83 8.84 2.23 12.35
C ILE A 83 8.49 2.29 10.87
N PRO A 84 7.94 3.41 10.40
CA PRO A 84 7.61 3.53 8.98
C PRO A 84 8.84 3.42 8.09
N ILE A 85 8.71 2.66 7.02
CA ILE A 85 9.76 2.50 6.02
C ILE A 85 9.47 3.42 4.84
N ALA A 86 8.22 3.43 4.39
CA ALA A 86 7.84 4.21 3.22
C ALA A 86 6.34 4.45 3.26
N THR A 87 5.90 5.56 2.69
CA THR A 87 4.48 5.88 2.62
C THR A 87 4.16 6.44 1.24
N GLY A 88 2.90 6.33 0.86
CA GLY A 88 2.40 6.96 -0.34
C GLY A 88 0.92 7.24 -0.18
N SER A 89 0.41 8.17 -0.96
CA SER A 89 -1.00 8.49 -0.91
C SER A 89 -1.49 9.00 -2.25
N SER A 90 -2.79 8.87 -2.46
CA SER A 90 -3.44 9.36 -3.67
C SER A 90 -4.81 9.92 -3.31
N MET A 91 -5.18 11.01 -3.95
CA MET A 91 -6.50 11.62 -3.77
C MET A 91 -7.16 11.82 -5.12
N ARG A 92 -8.48 11.68 -5.14
CA ARG A 92 -9.27 11.88 -6.37
C ARG A 92 -10.52 12.67 -6.04
N THR A 93 -11.02 13.38 -7.05
CA THR A 93 -12.31 14.06 -6.96
C THR A 93 -13.34 13.26 -7.74
N SER A 94 -14.61 13.66 -7.64
CA SER A 94 -15.66 12.98 -8.41
C SER A 94 -15.47 13.12 -9.90
N LEU A 95 -14.75 14.13 -10.35
CA LEU A 95 -14.49 14.34 -11.77
C LEU A 95 -13.28 13.58 -12.27
N ALA A 96 -12.44 13.12 -11.37
CA ALA A 96 -11.21 12.43 -11.75
C ALA A 96 -11.09 11.09 -11.04
N ARG A 97 -12.18 10.34 -11.04
CA ARG A 97 -12.24 9.05 -10.35
C ARG A 97 -11.28 8.05 -10.97
N LYS A 98 -10.87 7.13 -10.13
CA LYS A 98 -10.03 6.03 -10.55
C LYS A 98 -10.52 4.79 -9.81
N SER A 99 -10.39 3.63 -10.42
CA SER A 99 -10.78 2.40 -9.74
C SER A 99 -9.92 2.20 -8.50
N ALA A 100 -10.44 1.42 -7.54
CA ALA A 100 -9.69 1.12 -6.33
C ALA A 100 -8.37 0.45 -6.68
N GLU A 101 -8.38 -0.50 -7.61
CA GLU A 101 -7.16 -1.15 -8.04
C GLU A 101 -6.19 -0.17 -8.66
N GLY A 102 -6.70 0.78 -9.44
CA GLY A 102 -5.87 1.82 -10.04
C GLY A 102 -5.23 2.71 -9.00
N MET A 103 -5.96 3.05 -7.94
CA MET A 103 -5.39 3.86 -6.87
C MET A 103 -4.33 3.08 -6.09
N VAL A 104 -4.57 1.79 -5.85
CA VAL A 104 -3.58 0.94 -5.20
C VAL A 104 -2.30 0.94 -6.04
N LYS A 105 -2.43 0.74 -7.34
CA LYS A 105 -1.26 0.72 -8.21
C LYS A 105 -0.53 2.04 -8.17
N GLU A 106 -1.26 3.14 -8.22
CA GLU A 106 -0.66 4.47 -8.20
C GLU A 106 0.13 4.71 -6.93
N VAL A 107 -0.46 4.37 -5.78
CA VAL A 107 0.21 4.58 -4.50
C VAL A 107 1.44 3.69 -4.39
N LEU A 108 1.34 2.44 -4.82
CA LEU A 108 2.49 1.55 -4.79
C LEU A 108 3.58 2.01 -5.74
N ASP A 109 3.20 2.55 -6.91
CA ASP A 109 4.19 3.13 -7.82
C ASP A 109 4.96 4.27 -7.13
N GLN A 110 4.26 5.12 -6.37
CA GLN A 110 4.92 6.18 -5.62
C GLN A 110 5.90 5.62 -4.61
N ILE A 111 5.46 4.63 -3.86
CA ILE A 111 6.27 4.07 -2.79
C ILE A 111 7.53 3.43 -3.34
N PHE A 112 7.40 2.64 -4.40
CA PHE A 112 8.55 1.95 -4.96
C PHE A 112 9.47 2.90 -5.72
N ALA A 113 8.91 3.96 -6.31
CA ALA A 113 9.74 4.96 -6.95
C ALA A 113 10.62 5.68 -5.94
N LYS A 114 10.05 6.02 -4.78
CA LYS A 114 10.81 6.69 -3.75
C LYS A 114 11.85 5.80 -3.12
N GLY A 115 11.54 4.51 -3.00
CA GLY A 115 12.44 3.57 -2.36
C GLY A 115 13.49 3.00 -3.28
N SER A 116 13.49 3.40 -4.55
CA SER A 116 14.41 2.85 -5.53
C SER A 116 15.35 3.93 -6.00
N PRO A 117 16.64 3.83 -5.73
CA PRO A 117 17.59 4.83 -6.24
C PRO A 117 17.56 4.94 -7.75
N LYS A 118 17.31 3.83 -8.42
CA LYS A 118 17.26 3.83 -9.85
C LYS A 118 16.13 4.69 -10.38
N SER A 119 14.98 4.63 -9.74
CA SER A 119 13.86 5.46 -10.16
C SER A 119 14.17 6.92 -10.05
N ALA A 120 14.88 7.31 -9.01
CA ALA A 120 15.21 8.70 -8.81
C ALA A 120 16.03 9.22 -9.96
N SER A 121 16.86 8.40 -10.55
CA SER A 121 17.73 8.84 -11.62
C SER A 121 17.05 8.79 -12.98
N SER A 122 15.92 8.17 -13.09
CA SER A 122 15.32 7.96 -14.39
C SER A 122 14.51 9.14 -14.87
N ARG A 123 14.51 10.17 -14.10
CA ARG A 123 13.78 11.28 -14.60
C ARG A 123 14.52 12.47 -14.51
#